data_f97d0127ab3416e516924781727dd998
#
_entry.id   f97d0127ab3416e516924781727dd998
#
_cell.length_a   1.000
_cell.length_b   1.000
_cell.length_c   1.000
_cell.angle_alpha   90.00
_cell.angle_beta   90.00
_cell.angle_gamma   90.00
#
_symmetry.space_group_name_H-M   'P 1'
#
loop_
_entity.id
_entity.type
_entity.pdbx_description
1 polymer ?
#
loop_
_entity_poly.entity_id
_entity_poly.type
_entity_poly.pdbx_seq_one_letter_code
_entity_poly.pdbx_strand_id
1 'polypeptide(L)'
;MYLKKINLKNKTALVTGAGKGIGKACAIALAEAGANLVIISRTKKDLEKVSKIIRKFKVKCNYYVCDVTNYYQIKEIINKQKKIDILVNNAGNNIPEYFTKVKK
;
A
#
# COMPACT_ATOMS: atom_id res chain seq x y z
N MET A 1 14.71 -8.12 11.65
CA MET A 1 13.48 -8.32 10.86
C MET A 1 13.73 -9.20 9.66
N TYR A 2 12.88 -10.17 9.49
CA TYR A 2 13.05 -11.10 8.39
C TYR A 2 13.03 -10.46 7.02
N LEU A 3 12.23 -9.40 6.86
CA LEU A 3 12.11 -8.76 5.57
C LEU A 3 13.40 -8.14 5.08
N LYS A 4 14.37 -7.94 5.96
CA LYS A 4 15.67 -7.44 5.53
C LYS A 4 16.37 -8.37 4.55
N LYS A 5 16.06 -9.66 4.64
CA LYS A 5 16.71 -10.63 3.76
C LYS A 5 15.99 -10.78 2.45
N ILE A 6 14.85 -10.13 2.29
CA ILE A 6 14.08 -10.17 1.08
C ILE A 6 14.33 -8.89 0.31
N ASN A 7 14.66 -9.02 -0.94
CA ASN A 7 14.89 -7.86 -1.78
C ASN A 7 13.67 -7.61 -2.65
N LEU A 8 12.92 -6.57 -2.33
CA LEU A 8 11.73 -6.21 -3.07
C LEU A 8 11.95 -5.00 -3.98
N LYS A 9 13.20 -4.76 -4.33
CA LYS A 9 13.53 -3.66 -5.22
C LYS A 9 12.72 -3.75 -6.51
N ASN A 10 12.18 -2.62 -6.91
CA ASN A 10 11.37 -2.49 -8.12
C ASN A 10 10.01 -3.18 -8.04
N LYS A 11 9.64 -3.69 -6.88
CA LYS A 11 8.29 -4.19 -6.66
C LYS A 11 7.43 -3.09 -6.12
N THR A 12 6.15 -3.13 -6.44
CA THR A 12 5.18 -2.16 -5.92
C THR A 12 4.15 -2.88 -5.08
N ALA A 13 3.97 -2.40 -3.87
CA ALA A 13 3.00 -2.97 -2.94
C ALA A 13 1.88 -1.97 -2.70
N LEU A 14 0.65 -2.45 -2.73
CA LEU A 14 -0.51 -1.64 -2.38
C LEU A 14 -1.04 -2.16 -1.05
N VAL A 15 -1.17 -1.27 -0.07
CA VAL A 15 -1.61 -1.62 1.27
C VAL A 15 -2.83 -0.79 1.62
N THR A 16 -3.95 -1.44 1.93
CA THR A 16 -5.14 -0.75 2.42
C THR A 16 -5.11 -0.74 3.93
N GLY A 17 -5.76 0.26 4.52
CA GLY A 17 -5.74 0.41 5.98
C GLY A 17 -4.35 0.68 6.49
N ALA A 18 -3.55 1.42 5.72
CA ALA A 18 -2.12 1.59 6.01
C ALA A 18 -1.81 2.67 7.02
N GLY A 19 -2.81 3.40 7.49
CA GLY A 19 -2.57 4.54 8.36
C GLY A 19 -2.24 4.18 9.80
N LYS A 20 -2.63 3.00 10.24
CA LYS A 20 -2.48 2.60 11.65
C LYS A 20 -2.26 1.11 11.75
N GLY A 21 -1.78 0.69 12.92
CA GLY A 21 -1.73 -0.70 13.34
C GLY A 21 -0.98 -1.60 12.38
N ILE A 22 -1.57 -2.76 12.10
CA ILE A 22 -0.93 -3.77 11.29
C ILE A 22 -0.66 -3.30 9.87
N GLY A 23 -1.60 -2.56 9.28
CA GLY A 23 -1.40 -2.05 7.93
C GLY A 23 -0.22 -1.11 7.84
N LYS A 24 -0.08 -0.23 8.82
CA LYS A 24 1.07 0.67 8.89
C LYS A 24 2.36 -0.11 9.02
N ALA A 25 2.38 -1.09 9.92
CA ALA A 25 3.58 -1.89 10.14
C ALA A 25 3.96 -2.66 8.88
N CYS A 26 2.98 -3.24 8.18
CA CYS A 26 3.25 -3.94 6.94
C CYS A 26 3.83 -3.02 5.88
N ALA A 27 3.25 -1.83 5.73
CA ALA A 27 3.72 -0.89 4.73
C ALA A 27 5.17 -0.49 4.98
N ILE A 28 5.49 -0.22 6.23
CA ILE A 28 6.85 0.17 6.59
C ILE A 28 7.83 -0.98 6.36
N ALA A 29 7.44 -2.20 6.74
CA ALA A 29 8.31 -3.36 6.55
C ALA A 29 8.57 -3.63 5.07
N LEU A 30 7.55 -3.48 4.22
CA LEU A 30 7.74 -3.65 2.79
C LEU A 30 8.68 -2.59 2.22
N ALA A 31 8.56 -1.36 2.69
CA ALA A 31 9.44 -0.28 2.27
C ALA A 31 10.88 -0.55 2.70
N GLU A 32 11.05 -1.06 3.90
CA GLU A 32 12.37 -1.42 4.40
C GLU A 32 13.02 -2.49 3.53
N ALA A 33 12.21 -3.37 2.97
CA ALA A 33 12.70 -4.43 2.06
C ALA A 33 12.91 -3.92 0.63
N GLY A 34 12.62 -2.67 0.36
CA GLY A 34 12.90 -2.07 -0.93
C GLY A 34 11.71 -1.82 -1.84
N ALA A 35 10.52 -2.18 -1.41
CA ALA A 35 9.32 -2.01 -2.25
C ALA A 35 8.89 -0.56 -2.32
N ASN A 36 8.34 -0.19 -3.45
CA ASN A 36 7.62 1.07 -3.58
C ASN A 36 6.21 0.85 -3.05
N LEU A 37 5.63 1.88 -2.46
CA LEU A 37 4.35 1.74 -1.76
C LEU A 37 3.26 2.61 -2.36
N VAL A 38 2.08 2.03 -2.43
CA VAL A 38 0.83 2.75 -2.64
C VAL A 38 0.00 2.46 -1.40
N ILE A 39 -0.25 3.47 -0.60
CA ILE A 39 -0.95 3.29 0.66
C ILE A 39 -2.30 4.00 0.64
N ILE A 40 -3.30 3.34 1.19
CA ILE A 40 -4.68 3.81 1.16
C ILE A 40 -5.26 3.77 2.56
N SER A 41 -5.93 4.83 2.94
CA SER A 41 -6.62 4.89 4.22
C SER A 41 -7.62 6.03 4.16
N ARG A 42 -8.51 6.11 5.13
CA ARG A 42 -9.49 7.17 5.16
C ARG A 42 -8.98 8.46 5.80
N THR A 43 -7.83 8.41 6.44
CA THR A 43 -7.33 9.54 7.22
C THR A 43 -6.05 10.09 6.59
N LYS A 44 -6.16 11.28 6.01
CA LYS A 44 -5.03 11.90 5.34
C LYS A 44 -3.85 12.12 6.27
N LYS A 45 -4.11 12.56 7.48
CA LYS A 45 -3.06 12.85 8.45
C LYS A 45 -2.20 11.62 8.72
N ASP A 46 -2.85 10.47 8.88
CA ASP A 46 -2.13 9.23 9.13
C ASP A 46 -1.28 8.84 7.93
N LEU A 47 -1.84 9.00 6.74
CA LEU A 47 -1.11 8.65 5.52
C LEU A 47 0.10 9.55 5.32
N GLU A 48 -0.02 10.81 5.64
CA GLU A 48 1.10 11.72 5.54
C GLU A 48 2.25 11.30 6.45
N LYS A 49 1.92 10.91 7.67
CA LYS A 49 2.95 10.45 8.61
C LYS A 49 3.62 9.16 8.13
N VAL A 50 2.82 8.21 7.69
CA VAL A 50 3.36 6.94 7.23
C VAL A 50 4.20 7.15 5.97
N SER A 51 3.75 8.00 5.07
CA SER A 51 4.47 8.31 3.85
C SER A 51 5.86 8.87 4.14
N LYS A 52 5.96 9.75 5.14
CA LYS A 52 7.26 10.30 5.52
C LYS A 52 8.21 9.22 6.00
N ILE A 53 7.69 8.29 6.79
CA ILE A 53 8.51 7.20 7.29
C ILE A 53 9.00 6.32 6.14
N ILE A 54 8.08 5.99 5.23
CA ILE A 54 8.39 5.13 4.10
C ILE A 54 9.46 5.74 3.20
N ARG A 55 9.34 7.03 2.94
CA ARG A 55 10.29 7.70 2.04
C ARG A 55 11.70 7.75 2.58
N LYS A 56 11.87 7.57 3.88
CA LYS A 56 13.21 7.51 4.45
C LYS A 56 13.99 6.30 3.96
N PHE A 57 13.30 5.29 3.45
CA PHE A 57 13.96 4.11 2.89
C PHE A 57 14.32 4.30 1.42
N LYS A 58 14.13 5.52 0.90
CA LYS A 58 14.49 5.87 -0.48
C LYS A 58 13.69 5.11 -1.53
N VAL A 59 12.46 4.78 -1.19
CA VAL A 59 11.52 4.19 -2.13
C VAL A 59 10.42 5.19 -2.43
N LYS A 60 9.66 4.95 -3.48
CA LYS A 60 8.53 5.79 -3.83
C LYS A 60 7.35 5.46 -2.93
N CYS A 61 6.58 6.47 -2.59
CA CYS A 61 5.37 6.26 -1.82
C CYS A 61 4.31 7.25 -2.27
N ASN A 62 3.23 6.70 -2.80
CA ASN A 62 2.05 7.49 -3.12
C ASN A 62 0.96 7.11 -2.15
N TYR A 63 0.17 8.09 -1.71
CA TYR A 63 -0.94 7.77 -0.83
C TYR A 63 -2.23 8.35 -1.37
N TYR A 64 -3.32 7.69 -1.04
CA TYR A 64 -4.64 8.10 -1.48
C TYR A 64 -5.61 8.02 -0.31
N VAL A 65 -6.33 9.11 -0.08
CA VAL A 65 -7.36 9.13 0.95
C VAL A 65 -8.61 8.55 0.33
N CYS A 66 -9.01 7.39 0.79
CA CYS A 66 -10.11 6.68 0.16
C CYS A 66 -10.68 5.64 1.11
N ASP A 67 -12.00 5.49 1.05
CA ASP A 67 -12.69 4.39 1.73
C ASP A 67 -12.72 3.23 0.74
N VAL A 68 -12.22 2.06 1.16
CA VAL A 68 -12.15 0.91 0.25
C VAL A 68 -13.51 0.40 -0.17
N THR A 69 -14.60 0.84 0.48
CA THR A 69 -15.93 0.47 0.03
C THR A 69 -16.38 1.31 -1.17
N ASN A 70 -15.64 2.35 -1.50
CA ASN A 70 -15.94 3.16 -2.67
C ASN A 70 -15.26 2.52 -3.89
N TYR A 71 -15.99 1.66 -4.57
CA TYR A 71 -15.43 0.86 -5.66
C TYR A 71 -14.89 1.69 -6.81
N TYR A 72 -15.58 2.75 -7.16
CA TYR A 72 -15.13 3.58 -8.28
C TYR A 72 -13.80 4.24 -7.99
N GLN A 73 -13.66 4.74 -6.78
CA GLN A 73 -12.45 5.43 -6.39
C GLN A 73 -11.27 4.46 -6.31
N ILE A 74 -11.50 3.29 -5.73
CA ILE A 74 -10.46 2.27 -5.64
C ILE A 74 -10.04 1.81 -7.03
N LYS A 75 -10.99 1.61 -7.91
CA LYS A 75 -10.69 1.20 -9.27
C LYS A 75 -9.81 2.22 -9.97
N GLU A 76 -10.12 3.50 -9.79
CA GLU A 76 -9.31 4.55 -10.37
C GLU A 76 -7.88 4.54 -9.85
N ILE A 77 -7.74 4.35 -8.54
CA ILE A 77 -6.42 4.30 -7.94
C ILE A 77 -5.60 3.15 -8.51
N ILE A 78 -6.23 1.98 -8.59
CA ILE A 78 -5.55 0.80 -9.14
C ILE A 78 -5.14 1.02 -10.57
N ASN A 79 -6.02 1.61 -11.38
CA ASN A 79 -5.74 1.82 -12.79
C ASN A 79 -4.62 2.83 -13.04
N LYS A 80 -4.34 3.69 -12.07
CA LYS A 80 -3.24 4.63 -12.20
C LYS A 80 -1.88 3.98 -12.03
N GLN A 81 -1.85 2.80 -11.45
CA GLN A 81 -0.58 2.14 -11.18
C GLN A 81 -0.16 1.34 -12.39
N LYS A 82 1.12 1.41 -12.74
CA LYS A 82 1.64 0.64 -13.86
C LYS A 82 1.61 -0.85 -13.55
N LYS A 83 1.87 -1.18 -12.30
CA LYS A 83 1.81 -2.56 -11.86
C LYS A 83 1.66 -2.60 -10.36
N ILE A 84 1.09 -3.66 -9.86
CA ILE A 84 1.04 -3.93 -8.43
C ILE A 84 1.49 -5.38 -8.25
N ASP A 85 2.58 -5.56 -7.56
CA ASP A 85 3.17 -6.89 -7.34
C ASP A 85 2.67 -7.53 -6.06
N ILE A 86 2.35 -6.71 -5.05
CA ILE A 86 1.97 -7.20 -3.73
C ILE A 86 0.72 -6.44 -3.30
N LEU A 87 -0.26 -7.17 -2.80
CA LEU A 87 -1.49 -6.57 -2.28
C LEU A 87 -1.67 -6.99 -0.84
N VAL A 88 -1.76 -6.01 0.05
CA VAL A 88 -2.07 -6.26 1.46
C VAL A 88 -3.42 -5.59 1.75
N ASN A 89 -4.45 -6.40 1.87
CA ASN A 89 -5.77 -5.88 2.17
C ASN A 89 -6.02 -5.95 3.68
N ASN A 90 -5.74 -4.86 4.34
CA ASN A 90 -5.85 -4.77 5.80
C ASN A 90 -7.05 -3.94 6.24
N ALA A 91 -7.96 -3.63 5.35
CA ALA A 91 -9.10 -2.80 5.71
C ALA A 91 -10.19 -3.56 6.45
N GLY A 92 -10.06 -4.87 6.58
CA GLY A 92 -10.97 -5.64 7.40
C GLY A 92 -12.26 -6.04 6.71
N ASN A 93 -12.39 -5.80 5.43
CA ASN A 93 -13.60 -6.12 4.68
C ASN A 93 -13.28 -7.10 3.57
N ASN A 94 -14.34 -7.60 2.94
CA ASN A 94 -14.14 -8.47 1.79
C ASN A 94 -13.35 -7.74 0.71
N ILE A 95 -12.47 -8.47 0.06
CA ILE A 95 -11.71 -7.91 -1.04
C ILE A 95 -12.64 -7.77 -2.24
N PRO A 96 -12.75 -6.56 -2.81
CA PRO A 96 -13.53 -6.41 -4.04
C PRO A 96 -12.97 -7.29 -5.13
N GLU A 97 -13.86 -7.79 -5.98
CA GLU A 97 -13.47 -8.72 -7.02
C GLU A 97 -12.38 -8.17 -7.94
N TYR A 98 -12.40 -6.87 -8.22
CA TYR A 98 -11.39 -6.31 -9.12
C TYR A 98 -9.99 -6.32 -8.52
N PHE A 99 -9.84 -6.47 -7.22
CA PHE A 99 -8.50 -6.62 -6.66
C PHE A 99 -7.84 -7.91 -7.11
N THR A 100 -8.63 -8.94 -7.35
CA THR A 100 -8.06 -10.21 -7.74
C THR A 100 -7.47 -10.17 -9.14
N LYS A 101 -7.78 -9.14 -9.91
CA LYS A 101 -7.29 -9.00 -11.26
C LYS A 101 -6.05 -8.12 -11.36
N VAL A 102 -5.60 -7.61 -10.26
CA VAL A 102 -4.49 -6.67 -10.25
C VAL A 102 -3.15 -7.36 -10.36
N LYS A 103 -3.04 -8.58 -9.86
CA LYS A 103 -1.79 -9.21 -9.85
C LYS A 103 -1.35 -9.66 -11.15
N LYS A 104 -0.23 -9.74 -11.24
CA LYS A 104 0.45 -10.10 -12.31
C LYS A 104 1.10 -9.36 -13.01
#